data_558a3fc612eb5cbaa81bae9984ae1b0a
#
_entry.id   558a3fc612eb5cbaa81bae9984ae1b0a
#
_cell.length_a   1.000
_cell.length_b   1.000
_cell.length_c   1.000
_cell.angle_alpha   90.00
_cell.angle_beta   90.00
_cell.angle_gamma   90.00
#
_symmetry.space_group_name_H-M   'P 1'
#
loop_
_entity.id
_entity.type
_entity.pdbx_description
1 polymer ?
#
loop_
_entity_poly.entity_id
_entity_poly.type
_entity_poly.pdbx_seq_one_letter_code
_entity_poly.pdbx_strand_id
1 'polypeptide(L)'
;SPGISLRQKKFKRKNISKKINRDLNLYISNLTNQKIVAITGTNGKSTTTKLIGDILKKNSIKTFVGGNIGESLCNAFLIKKKYKVHVIELSSFQLETVKSLDSRISVITNLSGDHLDRYKGINDYINQKKNIISKNGINLLSIDDIYSRKIFNQNKIKNKISFSLVDKSADCFANNDYILDNYFKKGRKLSIKKISKDLEGHF
;
A
#
# COMPACT_ATOMS: atom_id res chain seq x y z
N SER A 1 10.76 15.87 6.63
CA SER A 1 10.52 14.55 7.21
C SER A 1 9.03 14.26 7.32
N PRO A 2 8.53 13.07 6.96
CA PRO A 2 7.13 12.70 7.15
C PRO A 2 6.71 12.68 8.63
N GLY A 3 7.66 12.53 9.56
CA GLY A 3 7.42 12.61 11.00
C GLY A 3 6.93 13.95 11.51
N ILE A 4 7.18 15.06 10.80
CA ILE A 4 6.72 16.37 11.23
C ILE A 4 5.24 16.56 10.84
N SER A 5 4.38 16.81 11.84
CA SER A 5 2.96 17.06 11.61
C SER A 5 2.73 18.42 10.92
N LEU A 6 2.04 18.39 9.77
CA LEU A 6 1.64 19.63 9.07
C LEU A 6 0.53 20.40 9.79
N ARG A 7 -0.03 19.82 10.84
CA ARG A 7 -1.10 20.42 11.67
C ARG A 7 -0.57 21.39 12.72
N GLN A 8 0.74 21.49 12.90
CA GLN A 8 1.34 22.48 13.80
C GLN A 8 0.97 23.89 13.33
N LYS A 9 0.70 24.81 14.29
CA LYS A 9 0.30 26.21 14.03
C LYS A 9 1.19 26.92 13.02
N LYS A 10 2.53 26.66 13.05
CA LYS A 10 3.52 27.26 12.13
C LYS A 10 3.27 26.91 10.65
N PHE A 11 2.65 25.77 10.34
CA PHE A 11 2.36 25.35 8.96
C PHE A 11 0.95 25.75 8.48
N LYS A 12 0.08 26.25 9.37
CA LYS A 12 -1.29 26.68 9.03
C LYS A 12 -1.36 28.03 8.32
N ARG A 13 -0.26 28.80 8.22
CA ARG A 13 -0.23 30.05 7.48
C ARG A 13 -0.50 29.77 6.00
N LYS A 14 -1.52 30.45 5.41
CA LYS A 14 -2.16 30.17 4.12
C LYS A 14 -1.21 29.89 2.94
N ASN A 15 0.02 30.40 2.96
CA ASN A 15 0.96 30.25 1.84
C ASN A 15 2.02 29.15 2.03
N ILE A 16 2.20 28.61 3.22
CA ILE A 16 3.24 27.62 3.49
C ILE A 16 2.73 26.21 3.17
N SER A 17 1.49 25.88 3.52
CA SER A 17 0.93 24.54 3.32
C SER A 17 0.89 24.11 1.83
N LYS A 18 0.71 25.06 0.91
CA LYS A 18 0.73 24.80 -0.54
C LYS A 18 2.14 24.58 -1.11
N LYS A 19 3.19 24.98 -0.39
CA LYS A 19 4.60 24.88 -0.82
C LYS A 19 5.32 23.68 -0.19
N ILE A 20 4.66 22.93 0.71
CA ILE A 20 5.29 21.80 1.38
C ILE A 20 5.26 20.58 0.46
N ASN A 21 6.42 20.20 0.00
CA ASN A 21 6.66 18.93 -0.66
C ASN A 21 7.33 17.96 0.32
N ARG A 22 6.91 16.70 0.31
CA ARG A 22 7.54 15.60 1.03
C ARG A 22 8.26 14.66 0.04
N ASP A 23 8.99 13.70 0.58
CA ASP A 23 9.67 12.65 -0.17
C ASP A 23 8.76 11.99 -1.21
N LEU A 24 7.52 11.66 -0.84
CA LEU A 24 6.55 11.06 -1.76
C LEU A 24 6.16 12.01 -2.91
N ASN A 25 6.05 13.32 -2.67
CA ASN A 25 5.75 14.28 -3.74
C ASN A 25 6.91 14.38 -4.73
N LEU A 26 8.14 14.45 -4.22
CA LEU A 26 9.35 14.45 -5.06
C LEU A 26 9.49 13.15 -5.84
N TYR A 27 9.21 12.02 -5.19
CA TYR A 27 9.18 10.72 -5.86
C TYR A 27 8.19 10.70 -7.01
N ILE A 28 6.94 11.13 -6.78
CA ILE A 28 5.89 11.13 -7.82
C ILE A 28 6.29 12.02 -9.00
N SER A 29 6.89 13.19 -8.75
CA SER A 29 7.30 14.13 -9.82
C SER A 29 8.43 13.61 -10.71
N ASN A 30 9.16 12.58 -10.25
CA ASN A 30 10.26 11.95 -11.01
C ASN A 30 9.87 10.62 -11.67
N LEU A 31 8.62 10.19 -11.53
CA LEU A 31 8.13 8.99 -12.20
C LEU A 31 7.99 9.24 -13.70
N THR A 32 8.43 8.25 -14.50
CA THR A 32 8.23 8.26 -15.97
C THR A 32 7.32 7.10 -16.39
N ASN A 33 7.83 5.88 -16.42
CA ASN A 33 7.10 4.70 -16.90
C ASN A 33 7.10 3.53 -15.91
N GLN A 34 7.49 3.77 -14.65
CA GLN A 34 7.56 2.73 -13.64
C GLN A 34 6.14 2.31 -13.20
N LYS A 35 5.93 1.01 -13.09
CA LYS A 35 4.71 0.48 -12.49
C LYS A 35 4.84 0.50 -10.96
N ILE A 36 3.88 1.09 -10.29
CA ILE A 36 3.88 1.20 -8.83
C ILE A 36 2.94 0.18 -8.24
N VAL A 37 3.42 -0.57 -7.25
CA VAL A 37 2.65 -1.33 -6.28
C VAL A 37 2.80 -0.62 -4.95
N ALA A 38 1.75 0.04 -4.49
CA ALA A 38 1.74 0.84 -3.27
C ALA A 38 1.00 0.09 -2.15
N ILE A 39 1.62 -0.02 -0.99
CA ILE A 39 1.09 -0.75 0.15
C ILE A 39 0.95 0.18 1.35
N THR A 40 -0.24 0.18 1.98
CA THR A 40 -0.48 0.79 3.28
C THR A 40 -1.36 -0.11 4.14
N GLY A 41 -1.55 0.27 5.38
CA GLY A 41 -2.36 -0.44 6.36
C GLY A 41 -1.89 -0.12 7.78
N THR A 42 -2.49 -0.70 8.79
CA THR A 42 -2.00 -0.59 10.15
C THR A 42 -0.90 -1.63 10.39
N ASN A 43 -1.16 -2.88 10.10
CA ASN A 43 -0.24 -4.02 10.28
C ASN A 43 0.03 -4.73 8.94
N GLY A 44 1.14 -5.48 8.86
CA GLY A 44 1.48 -6.33 7.71
C GLY A 44 2.03 -5.61 6.49
N LYS A 45 2.17 -4.30 6.51
CA LYS A 45 2.71 -3.49 5.40
C LYS A 45 4.09 -3.98 4.95
N SER A 46 5.03 -4.03 5.89
CA SER A 46 6.44 -4.33 5.64
C SER A 46 6.64 -5.75 5.10
N THR A 47 5.97 -6.72 5.71
CA THR A 47 5.97 -8.12 5.26
C THR A 47 5.43 -8.24 3.84
N THR A 48 4.28 -7.61 3.57
CA THR A 48 3.67 -7.63 2.23
C THR A 48 4.56 -6.96 1.19
N THR A 49 5.15 -5.81 1.52
CA THR A 49 6.04 -5.07 0.61
C THR A 49 7.28 -5.89 0.25
N LYS A 50 7.92 -6.49 1.27
CA LYS A 50 9.09 -7.34 1.08
C LYS A 50 8.74 -8.57 0.24
N LEU A 51 7.68 -9.29 0.59
CA LEU A 51 7.26 -10.52 -0.10
C LEU A 51 6.97 -10.27 -1.58
N ILE A 52 6.20 -9.23 -1.91
CA ILE A 52 5.93 -8.86 -3.31
C ILE A 52 7.23 -8.52 -4.03
N GLY A 53 8.12 -7.75 -3.39
CA GLY A 53 9.42 -7.40 -3.95
C GLY A 53 10.27 -8.63 -4.26
N ASP A 54 10.33 -9.60 -3.35
CA ASP A 54 11.11 -10.83 -3.51
C ASP A 54 10.52 -11.73 -4.61
N ILE A 55 9.19 -11.87 -4.67
CA ILE A 55 8.51 -12.60 -5.76
C ILE A 55 8.86 -11.99 -7.12
N LEU A 56 8.80 -10.66 -7.26
CA LEU A 56 9.11 -9.99 -8.52
C LEU A 56 10.59 -10.16 -8.90
N LYS A 57 11.51 -10.03 -7.94
CA LYS A 57 12.95 -10.23 -8.15
C LYS A 57 13.27 -11.66 -8.56
N LYS A 58 12.67 -12.66 -7.89
CA LYS A 58 12.81 -14.09 -8.25
C LYS A 58 12.35 -14.37 -9.68
N ASN A 59 11.39 -13.58 -10.20
CA ASN A 59 10.93 -13.65 -11.59
C ASN A 59 11.71 -12.70 -12.53
N SER A 60 12.93 -12.32 -12.17
CA SER A 60 13.83 -11.49 -12.99
C SER A 60 13.29 -10.11 -13.35
N ILE A 61 12.31 -9.61 -12.58
CA ILE A 61 11.76 -8.27 -12.77
C ILE A 61 12.61 -7.27 -11.95
N LYS A 62 13.24 -6.31 -12.63
CA LYS A 62 14.01 -5.24 -12.00
C LYS A 62 13.09 -4.42 -11.09
N THR A 63 13.16 -4.65 -9.78
CA THR A 63 12.22 -4.11 -8.78
C THR A 63 12.94 -3.28 -7.73
N PHE A 64 12.48 -2.06 -7.52
CA PHE A 64 12.79 -1.25 -6.35
C PHE A 64 11.84 -1.65 -5.21
N VAL A 65 12.37 -1.75 -3.99
CA VAL A 65 11.58 -2.00 -2.77
C VAL A 65 11.99 -0.99 -1.72
N GLY A 66 11.06 -0.17 -1.26
CA GLY A 66 11.41 0.87 -0.29
C GLY A 66 10.20 1.72 0.16
N GLY A 67 10.47 2.88 0.71
CA GLY A 67 9.46 3.84 1.17
C GLY A 67 9.53 4.13 2.66
N ASN A 68 8.47 3.82 3.40
CA ASN A 68 8.46 3.97 4.86
C ASN A 68 9.42 3.00 5.57
N ILE A 69 9.82 1.93 4.88
CA ILE A 69 10.84 0.96 5.31
C ILE A 69 11.91 0.80 4.24
N GLY A 70 13.07 0.31 4.65
CA GLY A 70 14.16 0.02 3.73
C GLY A 70 14.72 1.27 3.07
N GLU A 71 14.83 1.26 1.74
CA GLU A 71 15.39 2.38 0.98
C GLU A 71 14.41 3.56 0.88
N SER A 72 14.94 4.79 1.01
CA SER A 72 14.15 6.00 0.76
C SER A 72 13.60 6.03 -0.66
N LEU A 73 12.37 6.54 -0.84
CA LEU A 73 11.74 6.65 -2.15
C LEU A 73 12.61 7.34 -3.20
N CYS A 74 13.33 8.39 -2.79
CA CYS A 74 14.19 9.14 -3.71
C CYS A 74 15.39 8.33 -4.20
N ASN A 75 15.83 7.31 -3.44
CA ASN A 75 16.93 6.43 -3.87
C ASN A 75 16.60 5.64 -5.14
N ALA A 76 15.31 5.44 -5.44
CA ALA A 76 14.87 4.81 -6.68
C ALA A 76 15.42 5.48 -7.95
N PHE A 77 15.77 6.77 -7.85
CA PHE A 77 16.25 7.59 -8.98
C PHE A 77 17.75 7.92 -8.92
N LEU A 78 18.37 7.80 -7.73
CA LEU A 78 19.80 8.11 -7.55
C LEU A 78 20.72 7.04 -8.13
N ILE A 79 20.24 5.82 -8.26
CA ILE A 79 21.01 4.69 -8.77
C ILE A 79 20.75 4.59 -10.29
N LYS A 80 21.82 4.42 -11.10
CA LYS A 80 21.72 4.21 -12.56
C LYS A 80 20.88 2.96 -12.96
N LYS A 81 20.35 2.23 -12.00
CA LYS A 81 19.48 1.06 -12.22
C LYS A 81 18.07 1.50 -12.60
N LYS A 82 17.69 1.26 -13.84
CA LYS A 82 16.32 1.47 -14.30
C LYS A 82 15.44 0.33 -13.78
N TYR A 83 14.65 0.60 -12.74
CA TYR A 83 13.64 -0.34 -12.24
C TYR A 83 12.40 -0.30 -13.12
N LYS A 84 11.77 -1.46 -13.35
CA LYS A 84 10.48 -1.57 -14.07
C LYS A 84 9.29 -1.44 -13.12
N VAL A 85 9.44 -1.95 -11.90
CA VAL A 85 8.40 -1.95 -10.88
C VAL A 85 8.96 -1.37 -9.59
N HIS A 86 8.18 -0.52 -8.96
CA HIS A 86 8.45 -0.01 -7.62
C HIS A 86 7.41 -0.57 -6.66
N VAL A 87 7.83 -1.34 -5.67
CA VAL A 87 7.01 -1.83 -4.56
C VAL A 87 7.30 -0.95 -3.37
N ILE A 88 6.32 -0.14 -2.97
CA ILE A 88 6.53 0.91 -1.98
C ILE A 88 5.59 0.79 -0.80
N GLU A 89 6.18 0.83 0.40
CA GLU A 89 5.41 0.97 1.64
C GLU A 89 5.16 2.44 1.93
N LEU A 90 3.92 2.79 2.24
CA LEU A 90 3.52 4.15 2.54
C LEU A 90 2.83 4.26 3.91
N SER A 91 3.36 5.16 4.75
CA SER A 91 2.71 5.55 6.00
C SER A 91 1.56 6.52 5.76
N SER A 92 0.66 6.65 6.74
CA SER A 92 -0.36 7.71 6.74
C SER A 92 0.25 9.11 6.64
N PHE A 93 1.45 9.29 7.21
CA PHE A 93 2.16 10.57 7.21
C PHE A 93 2.66 10.99 5.83
N GLN A 94 3.12 10.02 5.03
CA GLN A 94 3.52 10.29 3.65
C GLN A 94 2.30 10.59 2.77
N LEU A 95 1.20 9.87 2.99
CA LEU A 95 -0.05 10.04 2.25
C LEU A 95 -0.79 11.34 2.55
N GLU A 96 -0.48 12.06 3.65
CA GLU A 96 -1.11 13.36 3.98
C GLU A 96 -0.94 14.43 2.88
N THR A 97 0.14 14.39 2.11
CA THR A 97 0.45 15.40 1.10
C THR A 97 0.05 15.02 -0.31
N VAL A 98 -0.51 13.84 -0.48
CA VAL A 98 -0.93 13.30 -1.79
C VAL A 98 -2.44 13.13 -1.81
N LYS A 99 -3.09 13.66 -2.84
CA LYS A 99 -4.55 13.50 -2.99
C LYS A 99 -4.94 12.18 -3.65
N SER A 100 -4.05 11.64 -4.46
CA SER A 100 -4.21 10.36 -5.16
C SER A 100 -2.86 9.93 -5.67
N LEU A 101 -2.54 8.66 -5.52
CA LEU A 101 -1.38 8.03 -6.13
C LEU A 101 -1.85 7.26 -7.35
N ASP A 102 -1.28 7.57 -8.52
CA ASP A 102 -1.57 6.80 -9.74
C ASP A 102 -0.72 5.52 -9.77
N SER A 103 -1.05 4.60 -8.88
CA SER A 103 -0.40 3.29 -8.80
C SER A 103 -1.08 2.28 -9.71
N ARG A 104 -0.31 1.32 -10.26
CA ARG A 104 -0.86 0.18 -10.98
C ARG A 104 -1.67 -0.73 -10.05
N ILE A 105 -1.18 -0.89 -8.82
CA ILE A 105 -1.85 -1.65 -7.77
C ILE A 105 -1.71 -0.87 -6.46
N SER A 106 -2.80 -0.66 -5.75
CA SER A 106 -2.81 -0.19 -4.36
C SER A 106 -3.35 -1.27 -3.43
N VAL A 107 -2.74 -1.39 -2.26
CA VAL A 107 -3.10 -2.38 -1.25
C VAL A 107 -3.36 -1.69 0.08
N ILE A 108 -4.50 -1.98 0.70
CA ILE A 108 -4.78 -1.68 2.10
C ILE A 108 -4.87 -3.01 2.84
N THR A 109 -3.86 -3.33 3.66
CA THR A 109 -3.77 -4.62 4.35
C THR A 109 -4.83 -4.77 5.44
N ASN A 110 -5.00 -3.75 6.26
CA ASN A 110 -6.02 -3.63 7.31
C ASN A 110 -6.01 -2.21 7.86
N LEU A 111 -7.07 -1.84 8.56
CA LEU A 111 -7.18 -0.54 9.24
C LEU A 111 -7.69 -0.73 10.66
N SER A 112 -6.90 -0.29 11.63
CA SER A 112 -7.26 -0.20 13.04
C SER A 112 -6.73 1.10 13.64
N GLY A 113 -7.13 1.44 14.87
CA GLY A 113 -6.64 2.66 15.51
C GLY A 113 -5.13 2.61 15.73
N ASP A 114 -4.45 3.64 15.23
CA ASP A 114 -3.01 3.82 15.36
C ASP A 114 -2.67 5.32 15.23
N HIS A 115 -1.61 5.77 15.92
CA HIS A 115 -1.16 7.17 15.89
C HIS A 115 -2.27 8.21 16.16
N LEU A 116 -3.24 7.90 17.04
CA LEU A 116 -4.39 8.76 17.32
C LEU A 116 -3.99 10.08 18.03
N ASP A 117 -2.83 10.12 18.66
CA ASP A 117 -2.19 11.33 19.19
C ASP A 117 -1.92 12.39 18.11
N ARG A 118 -1.69 11.97 16.88
CA ARG A 118 -1.41 12.83 15.74
C ARG A 118 -2.64 13.26 14.94
N TYR A 119 -3.68 12.46 14.96
CA TYR A 119 -4.90 12.66 14.17
C TYR A 119 -6.06 13.13 15.07
N LYS A 120 -7.06 13.79 14.48
CA LYS A 120 -8.28 14.20 15.18
C LYS A 120 -9.17 13.01 15.60
N GLY A 121 -8.73 11.80 15.32
CA GLY A 121 -9.41 10.55 15.58
C GLY A 121 -9.23 9.56 14.43
N ILE A 122 -9.81 8.39 14.59
CA ILE A 122 -9.64 7.24 13.68
C ILE A 122 -10.07 7.58 12.24
N ASN A 123 -11.16 8.31 12.04
CA ASN A 123 -11.65 8.67 10.71
C ASN A 123 -10.67 9.54 9.94
N ASP A 124 -9.98 10.42 10.64
CA ASP A 124 -8.98 11.29 10.04
C ASP A 124 -7.73 10.50 9.61
N TYR A 125 -7.26 9.58 10.44
CA TYR A 125 -6.20 8.63 10.09
C TYR A 125 -6.54 7.79 8.86
N ILE A 126 -7.75 7.22 8.82
CA ILE A 126 -8.25 6.42 7.70
C ILE A 126 -8.31 7.25 6.42
N ASN A 127 -8.78 8.50 6.51
CA ASN A 127 -8.84 9.40 5.36
C ASN A 127 -7.47 9.68 4.76
N GLN A 128 -6.40 9.74 5.58
CA GLN A 128 -5.06 9.88 5.02
C GLN A 128 -4.64 8.60 4.28
N LYS A 129 -4.89 7.42 4.83
CA LYS A 129 -4.56 6.16 4.16
C LYS A 129 -5.36 5.93 2.88
N LYS A 130 -6.58 6.43 2.81
CA LYS A 130 -7.40 6.37 1.57
C LYS A 130 -6.76 7.09 0.39
N ASN A 131 -5.85 8.02 0.61
CA ASN A 131 -5.13 8.68 -0.48
C ASN A 131 -4.26 7.74 -1.33
N ILE A 132 -4.05 6.50 -0.88
CA ILE A 132 -3.38 5.46 -1.67
C ILE A 132 -4.26 4.92 -2.81
N ILE A 133 -5.57 5.06 -2.72
CA ILE A 133 -6.52 4.50 -3.69
C ILE A 133 -6.23 5.08 -5.08
N SER A 134 -5.92 4.20 -6.00
CA SER A 134 -5.69 4.53 -7.39
C SER A 134 -7.01 4.73 -8.14
N LYS A 135 -7.06 5.74 -8.99
CA LYS A 135 -8.23 5.98 -9.85
C LYS A 135 -8.26 5.00 -11.04
N ASN A 136 -7.10 4.68 -11.60
CA ASN A 136 -6.96 3.91 -12.83
C ASN A 136 -6.42 2.50 -12.60
N GLY A 137 -5.78 2.26 -11.46
CA GLY A 137 -5.20 0.98 -11.08
C GLY A 137 -6.17 0.05 -10.38
N ILE A 138 -5.66 -1.10 -9.97
CA ILE A 138 -6.39 -2.10 -9.18
C ILE A 138 -6.21 -1.78 -7.70
N ASN A 139 -7.31 -1.85 -6.95
CA ASN A 139 -7.34 -1.59 -5.52
C ASN A 139 -7.65 -2.88 -4.74
N LEU A 140 -6.63 -3.46 -4.11
CA LEU A 140 -6.78 -4.62 -3.23
C LEU A 140 -7.08 -4.15 -1.81
N LEU A 141 -8.20 -4.57 -1.26
CA LEU A 141 -8.69 -4.11 0.04
C LEU A 141 -9.06 -5.30 0.91
N SER A 142 -8.52 -5.33 2.12
CA SER A 142 -9.05 -6.26 3.13
C SER A 142 -10.51 -5.94 3.42
N ILE A 143 -11.29 -6.98 3.70
CA ILE A 143 -12.66 -6.84 4.20
C ILE A 143 -12.83 -7.42 5.60
N ASP A 144 -11.74 -7.72 6.29
CA ASP A 144 -11.77 -8.33 7.62
C ASP A 144 -12.01 -7.31 8.75
N ASP A 145 -11.63 -6.05 8.53
CA ASP A 145 -11.91 -4.99 9.47
C ASP A 145 -13.02 -4.05 8.98
N ILE A 146 -13.70 -3.42 9.94
CA ILE A 146 -14.86 -2.54 9.66
C ILE A 146 -14.50 -1.33 8.79
N TYR A 147 -13.29 -0.81 8.89
CA TYR A 147 -12.89 0.42 8.20
C TYR A 147 -12.49 0.14 6.76
N SER A 148 -11.70 -0.91 6.51
CA SER A 148 -11.35 -1.34 5.16
C SER A 148 -12.60 -1.81 4.40
N ARG A 149 -13.50 -2.55 5.06
CA ARG A 149 -14.80 -2.96 4.50
C ARG A 149 -15.67 -1.75 4.12
N LYS A 150 -15.73 -0.71 4.97
CA LYS A 150 -16.43 0.54 4.63
C LYS A 150 -15.83 1.26 3.42
N ILE A 151 -14.51 1.19 3.24
CA ILE A 151 -13.85 1.74 2.05
C ILE A 151 -14.22 0.90 0.82
N PHE A 152 -14.12 -0.43 0.92
CA PHE A 152 -14.45 -1.36 -0.16
C PHE A 152 -15.87 -1.14 -0.67
N ASN A 153 -16.84 -0.92 0.21
CA ASN A 153 -18.25 -0.72 -0.14
C ASN A 153 -18.55 0.64 -0.81
N GLN A 154 -17.57 1.56 -0.94
CA GLN A 154 -17.80 2.83 -1.61
C GLN A 154 -17.91 2.67 -3.13
N ASN A 155 -19.04 3.04 -3.73
CA ASN A 155 -19.32 2.92 -5.16
C ASN A 155 -18.38 3.75 -6.05
N LYS A 156 -17.80 4.84 -5.50
CA LYS A 156 -16.85 5.69 -6.22
C LYS A 156 -15.49 5.06 -6.46
N ILE A 157 -15.12 4.02 -5.69
CA ILE A 157 -13.86 3.30 -5.88
C ILE A 157 -14.10 2.22 -6.93
N LYS A 158 -13.37 2.33 -8.03
CA LYS A 158 -13.42 1.39 -9.15
C LYS A 158 -12.30 0.35 -9.06
N ASN A 159 -12.40 -0.71 -9.88
CA ASN A 159 -11.38 -1.76 -9.97
C ASN A 159 -10.96 -2.30 -8.60
N LYS A 160 -11.93 -2.68 -7.78
CA LYS A 160 -11.73 -3.23 -6.43
C LYS A 160 -11.62 -4.74 -6.47
N ILE A 161 -10.72 -5.28 -5.66
CA ILE A 161 -10.60 -6.70 -5.37
C ILE A 161 -10.56 -6.83 -3.85
N SER A 162 -11.44 -7.64 -3.30
CA SER A 162 -11.47 -7.96 -1.87
C SER A 162 -10.52 -9.10 -1.54
N PHE A 163 -9.91 -9.06 -0.36
CA PHE A 163 -9.27 -10.23 0.21
C PHE A 163 -9.63 -10.38 1.69
N SER A 164 -9.64 -11.63 2.16
CA SER A 164 -10.08 -11.96 3.51
C SER A 164 -9.43 -13.24 4.03
N LEU A 165 -9.25 -13.29 5.35
CA LEU A 165 -8.91 -14.50 6.11
C LEU A 165 -10.14 -15.14 6.77
N VAL A 166 -11.29 -14.44 6.77
CA VAL A 166 -12.51 -14.81 7.48
C VAL A 166 -13.65 -15.09 6.51
N ASP A 167 -13.83 -14.23 5.51
CA ASP A 167 -14.97 -14.27 4.59
C ASP A 167 -14.62 -15.00 3.30
N LYS A 168 -15.16 -16.23 3.12
CA LYS A 168 -14.92 -17.07 1.94
C LYS A 168 -15.53 -16.51 0.64
N SER A 169 -16.43 -15.54 0.74
CA SER A 169 -17.02 -14.87 -0.42
C SER A 169 -16.11 -13.79 -1.03
N ALA A 170 -14.99 -13.46 -0.38
CA ALA A 170 -14.00 -12.53 -0.92
C ALA A 170 -13.44 -13.01 -2.28
N ASP A 171 -13.04 -12.05 -3.11
CA ASP A 171 -12.39 -12.34 -4.39
C ASP A 171 -11.09 -13.16 -4.21
N CYS A 172 -10.37 -12.93 -3.10
CA CYS A 172 -9.24 -13.75 -2.65
C CYS A 172 -9.46 -14.10 -1.18
N PHE A 173 -9.56 -15.39 -0.88
CA PHE A 173 -9.69 -15.88 0.49
C PHE A 173 -8.47 -16.73 0.86
N ALA A 174 -8.03 -16.64 2.10
CA ALA A 174 -7.00 -17.54 2.63
C ALA A 174 -7.35 -18.01 4.04
N ASN A 175 -6.99 -19.26 4.33
CA ASN A 175 -6.99 -19.81 5.69
C ASN A 175 -5.65 -20.52 5.92
N ASN A 176 -5.52 -21.29 7.01
CA ASN A 176 -4.27 -22.00 7.34
C ASN A 176 -3.89 -23.11 6.33
N ASP A 177 -4.78 -23.55 5.49
CA ASP A 177 -4.58 -24.70 4.58
C ASP A 177 -4.37 -24.29 3.13
N TYR A 178 -5.09 -23.26 2.67
CA TYR A 178 -5.09 -22.87 1.26
C TYR A 178 -5.43 -21.40 1.03
N ILE A 179 -5.04 -20.93 -0.16
CA ILE A 179 -5.50 -19.67 -0.75
C ILE A 179 -6.51 -20.03 -1.84
N LEU A 180 -7.68 -19.38 -1.82
CA LEU A 180 -8.71 -19.49 -2.84
C LEU A 180 -8.72 -18.23 -3.69
N ASP A 181 -8.50 -18.38 -4.98
CA ASP A 181 -8.56 -17.32 -5.97
C ASP A 181 -9.89 -17.42 -6.73
N ASN A 182 -10.81 -16.51 -6.41
CA ASN A 182 -12.09 -16.38 -7.08
C ASN A 182 -12.08 -15.28 -8.15
N TYR A 183 -11.02 -14.48 -8.23
CA TYR A 183 -10.91 -13.34 -9.15
C TYR A 183 -10.21 -13.68 -10.46
N PHE A 184 -8.93 -14.10 -10.41
CA PHE A 184 -8.13 -14.36 -11.61
C PHE A 184 -8.42 -15.73 -12.24
N LYS A 185 -8.57 -16.76 -11.39
CA LYS A 185 -8.90 -18.14 -11.80
C LYS A 185 -9.96 -18.68 -10.86
N LYS A 186 -11.23 -18.45 -11.17
CA LYS A 186 -12.38 -18.80 -10.34
C LYS A 186 -12.24 -20.19 -9.73
N GLY A 187 -12.26 -20.26 -8.40
CA GLY A 187 -12.20 -21.49 -7.63
C GLY A 187 -10.82 -22.16 -7.56
N ARG A 188 -9.74 -21.50 -8.02
CA ARG A 188 -8.39 -22.06 -7.89
C ARG A 188 -7.95 -22.08 -6.44
N LYS A 189 -7.64 -23.29 -5.96
CA LYS A 189 -7.03 -23.50 -4.63
C LYS A 189 -5.53 -23.68 -4.73
N LEU A 190 -4.78 -22.97 -3.90
CA LEU A 190 -3.33 -23.09 -3.74
C LEU A 190 -3.04 -23.54 -2.30
N SER A 191 -2.42 -24.70 -2.11
CA SER A 191 -2.07 -25.20 -0.77
C SER A 191 -0.98 -24.32 -0.13
N ILE A 192 -1.21 -23.87 1.11
CA ILE A 192 -0.23 -23.08 1.86
C ILE A 192 0.99 -23.93 2.23
N LYS A 193 0.81 -25.20 2.57
CA LYS A 193 1.93 -26.13 2.85
C LYS A 193 2.93 -26.24 1.68
N LYS A 194 2.45 -26.08 0.45
CA LYS A 194 3.29 -26.08 -0.74
C LYS A 194 4.03 -24.76 -0.94
N ILE A 195 3.42 -23.66 -0.47
CA ILE A 195 4.00 -22.30 -0.54
C ILE A 195 4.99 -22.07 0.60
N SER A 196 4.71 -22.56 1.83
CA SER A 196 5.56 -22.35 3.01
C SER A 196 6.94 -22.96 2.86
N LYS A 197 7.08 -24.12 2.20
CA LYS A 197 8.38 -24.74 1.91
C LYS A 197 9.32 -23.83 1.10
N ASP A 198 8.74 -22.96 0.26
CA ASP A 198 9.51 -21.99 -0.54
C ASP A 198 9.79 -20.68 0.22
N LEU A 199 9.18 -20.48 1.39
CA LEU A 199 9.29 -19.28 2.22
C LEU A 199 10.06 -19.54 3.53
N GLU A 200 10.30 -20.79 3.92
CA GLU A 200 11.11 -21.15 5.09
C GLU A 200 12.54 -20.64 4.88
N GLY A 201 12.92 -19.64 5.67
CA GLY A 201 14.23 -18.99 5.65
C GLY A 201 14.24 -17.48 5.45
N HIS A 202 13.10 -16.84 5.34
CA HIS A 202 12.99 -15.39 5.04
C HIS A 202 12.16 -14.56 6.05
N PHE A 203 11.84 -15.12 7.24
CA PHE A 203 11.15 -14.40 8.31
C PHE A 203 12.01 -14.23 9.55
#